data_a860974c3113fa772493c2f330cbc78f
#
_entry.id   a860974c3113fa772493c2f330cbc78f
#
_cell.length_a   1.000
_cell.length_b   1.000
_cell.length_c   1.000
_cell.angle_alpha   90.00
_cell.angle_beta   90.00
_cell.angle_gamma   90.00
#
_symmetry.space_group_name_H-M   'P 1'
#
loop_
_entity.id
_entity.type
_entity.pdbx_description
1 polymer ?
#
loop_
_entity_poly.entity_id
_entity_poly.type
_entity_poly.pdbx_seq_one_letter_code
_entity_poly.pdbx_strand_id
1 'polypeptide(L)'
;CDVLVVGGGMAGTGATFDARHWGRDLKIICVEKANIDRSGAVAQGLYAINCYMGMQWGENQPEDHVRYARNDLMGLVREDLGYDMARHVDSTVHMFDEWGLPMMKNEKTGRYLREGKWQIMIHGESYKPIVAEAAKKSADKVYNRIMITHLLKDESKENRIGGAVGFNMRTGDYHVFRAKAVIVCAGGASHIFKPRAVGEGMGRTWYAPWSNGSAYALPIAAGAKMTQMENRIVLCRFKDGYGPVGAYFLHLKTYTQNANGENYEKKWYDHTKNLVGEYIDHHPTPTCLRNHAFIQEMAAGGGPIH
;
A
#
# COMPACT_ATOMS: atom_id res chain seq x y z
N CYS A 1 -14.35 21.92 8.75
CA CYS A 1 -13.51 22.00 7.55
C CYS A 1 -14.31 21.58 6.32
N ASP A 2 -13.76 21.86 5.14
CA ASP A 2 -14.35 21.37 3.90
C ASP A 2 -13.94 19.93 3.64
N VAL A 3 -12.67 19.63 3.82
CA VAL A 3 -12.13 18.27 3.63
C VAL A 3 -11.43 17.80 4.91
N LEU A 4 -11.80 16.61 5.37
CA LEU A 4 -11.13 15.91 6.45
C LEU A 4 -10.43 14.67 5.87
N VAL A 5 -9.11 14.60 6.01
CA VAL A 5 -8.31 13.44 5.63
C VAL A 5 -7.99 12.63 6.89
N VAL A 6 -8.43 11.39 6.94
CA VAL A 6 -8.22 10.47 8.07
C VAL A 6 -7.07 9.51 7.75
N GLY A 7 -5.95 9.72 8.40
CA GLY A 7 -4.70 8.99 8.20
C GLY A 7 -3.67 9.82 7.43
N GLY A 8 -2.48 9.97 8.00
CA GLY A 8 -1.35 10.72 7.45
C GLY A 8 -0.25 9.82 6.87
N GLY A 9 -0.59 8.61 6.45
CA GLY A 9 0.29 7.73 5.69
C GLY A 9 0.52 8.24 4.26
N MET A 10 1.07 7.41 3.37
CA MET A 10 1.32 7.78 1.97
C MET A 10 0.06 8.29 1.27
N ALA A 11 -1.03 7.55 1.33
CA ALA A 11 -2.29 7.92 0.70
C ALA A 11 -2.88 9.21 1.28
N GLY A 12 -2.81 9.38 2.61
CA GLY A 12 -3.35 10.57 3.26
C GLY A 12 -2.52 11.83 3.00
N THR A 13 -1.20 11.71 2.89
CA THR A 13 -0.35 12.85 2.50
C THR A 13 -0.62 13.27 1.07
N GLY A 14 -0.78 12.31 0.13
CA GLY A 14 -1.19 12.59 -1.25
C GLY A 14 -2.58 13.25 -1.30
N ALA A 15 -3.57 12.65 -0.66
CA ALA A 15 -4.93 13.20 -0.62
C ALA A 15 -4.99 14.64 -0.05
N THR A 16 -4.16 14.94 0.95
CA THR A 16 -4.07 16.29 1.52
C THR A 16 -3.48 17.29 0.53
N PHE A 17 -2.42 16.88 -0.17
CA PHE A 17 -1.79 17.70 -1.20
C PHE A 17 -2.75 17.95 -2.37
N ASP A 18 -3.36 16.91 -2.91
CA ASP A 18 -4.27 17.01 -4.04
C ASP A 18 -5.54 17.81 -3.69
N ALA A 19 -6.07 17.66 -2.49
CA ALA A 19 -7.19 18.47 -2.03
C ALA A 19 -6.86 19.96 -2.06
N ARG A 20 -5.63 20.37 -1.72
CA ARG A 20 -5.16 21.77 -1.83
C ARG A 20 -4.89 22.17 -3.28
N HIS A 21 -4.31 21.27 -4.07
CA HIS A 21 -4.00 21.53 -5.47
C HIS A 21 -5.25 21.88 -6.28
N TRP A 22 -6.32 21.10 -6.11
CA TRP A 22 -7.59 21.30 -6.81
C TRP A 22 -8.55 22.25 -6.10
N GLY A 23 -8.41 22.43 -4.79
CA GLY A 23 -9.29 23.26 -3.97
C GLY A 23 -8.51 24.30 -3.16
N ARG A 24 -8.03 25.36 -3.84
CA ARG A 24 -7.13 26.36 -3.25
C ARG A 24 -7.69 27.03 -2.00
N ASP A 25 -9.01 27.27 -1.97
CA ASP A 25 -9.70 27.98 -0.88
C ASP A 25 -10.38 27.04 0.13
N LEU A 26 -10.26 25.73 -0.06
CA LEU A 26 -10.85 24.75 0.85
C LEU A 26 -10.10 24.70 2.19
N LYS A 27 -10.85 24.58 3.28
CA LYS A 27 -10.28 24.31 4.60
C LYS A 27 -10.02 22.82 4.75
N ILE A 28 -8.74 22.43 4.75
CA ILE A 28 -8.29 21.04 4.75
C ILE A 28 -7.66 20.69 6.09
N ILE A 29 -8.17 19.64 6.73
CA ILE A 29 -7.60 19.08 7.97
C ILE A 29 -7.14 17.66 7.71
N CYS A 30 -5.91 17.34 8.12
CA CYS A 30 -5.39 15.98 8.16
C CYS A 30 -5.29 15.51 9.62
N VAL A 31 -5.78 14.28 9.89
CA VAL A 31 -5.76 13.67 11.22
C VAL A 31 -4.97 12.38 11.18
N GLU A 32 -3.95 12.26 12.04
CA GLU A 32 -3.06 11.11 12.09
C GLU A 32 -3.03 10.49 13.50
N LYS A 33 -3.18 9.18 13.55
CA LYS A 33 -3.15 8.40 14.80
C LYS A 33 -1.77 8.42 15.48
N ALA A 34 -0.70 8.43 14.70
CA ALA A 34 0.67 8.52 15.20
C ALA A 34 1.23 9.94 15.01
N ASN A 35 2.30 10.07 14.29
CA ASN A 35 2.88 11.35 13.87
C ASN A 35 3.06 11.32 12.35
N ILE A 36 2.59 12.35 11.67
CA ILE A 36 2.58 12.40 10.20
C ILE A 36 3.97 12.22 9.58
N ASP A 37 5.03 12.67 10.27
CA ASP A 37 6.40 12.59 9.75
C ASP A 37 6.92 11.16 9.64
N ARG A 38 6.35 10.22 10.41
CA ARG A 38 6.85 8.83 10.51
C ARG A 38 5.72 7.80 10.59
N SER A 39 4.51 8.12 10.15
CA SER A 39 3.37 7.22 10.19
C SER A 39 3.19 6.41 8.90
N GLY A 40 2.46 5.30 9.02
CA GLY A 40 2.11 4.41 7.93
C GLY A 40 3.18 3.36 7.62
N ALA A 41 2.79 2.37 6.81
CA ALA A 41 3.66 1.24 6.46
C ALA A 41 4.93 1.70 5.72
N VAL A 42 4.81 2.72 4.89
CA VAL A 42 5.91 3.27 4.07
C VAL A 42 6.98 3.99 4.90
N ALA A 43 6.67 4.36 6.15
CA ALA A 43 7.61 4.99 7.05
C ALA A 43 8.78 4.08 7.49
N GLN A 44 8.67 2.78 7.23
CA GLN A 44 9.75 1.81 7.44
C GLN A 44 10.85 1.90 6.38
N GLY A 45 10.65 2.68 5.33
CA GLY A 45 11.50 2.85 4.17
C GLY A 45 10.90 2.22 2.92
N LEU A 46 11.33 2.76 1.79
CA LEU A 46 10.99 2.26 0.47
C LEU A 46 12.28 2.08 -0.33
N TYR A 47 12.31 1.05 -1.16
CA TYR A 47 13.40 0.83 -2.10
C TYR A 47 13.00 1.21 -3.52
N ALA A 48 11.74 1.06 -3.83
CA ALA A 48 11.21 1.29 -5.16
C ALA A 48 9.77 1.81 -5.12
N ILE A 49 9.36 2.49 -6.18
CA ILE A 49 7.97 2.83 -6.46
C ILE A 49 7.49 1.95 -7.61
N ASN A 50 6.38 1.25 -7.40
CA ASN A 50 5.73 0.40 -8.40
C ASN A 50 4.77 1.20 -9.28
N CYS A 51 4.41 0.62 -10.41
CA CYS A 51 3.40 1.14 -11.34
C CYS A 51 3.77 2.44 -12.06
N TYR A 52 5.05 2.85 -12.06
CA TYR A 52 5.51 3.96 -12.88
C TYR A 52 5.55 3.56 -14.35
N MET A 53 4.75 4.20 -15.17
CA MET A 53 4.58 3.86 -16.58
C MET A 53 5.70 4.38 -17.48
N GLY A 54 6.23 5.57 -17.22
CA GLY A 54 7.18 6.24 -18.13
C GLY A 54 6.50 6.71 -19.41
N MET A 55 5.23 7.12 -19.32
CA MET A 55 4.40 7.51 -20.48
C MET A 55 5.05 8.61 -21.31
N GLN A 56 5.69 9.57 -20.67
CA GLN A 56 6.41 10.66 -21.37
C GLN A 56 7.54 10.20 -22.25
N TRP A 57 8.03 8.97 -22.06
CA TRP A 57 9.09 8.36 -22.87
C TRP A 57 8.56 7.22 -23.75
N GLY A 58 7.24 7.02 -23.78
CA GLY A 58 6.60 5.97 -24.57
C GLY A 58 6.91 4.54 -24.08
N GLU A 59 7.24 4.37 -22.78
CA GLU A 59 7.68 3.07 -22.27
C GLU A 59 6.52 2.12 -22.01
N ASN A 60 5.47 2.58 -21.35
CA ASN A 60 4.25 1.81 -21.08
C ASN A 60 3.01 2.70 -21.12
N GLN A 61 1.84 2.07 -21.18
CA GLN A 61 0.55 2.74 -21.12
C GLN A 61 -0.26 2.22 -19.92
N PRO A 62 -1.26 2.96 -19.43
CA PRO A 62 -2.11 2.53 -18.31
C PRO A 62 -2.76 1.14 -18.52
N GLU A 63 -3.11 0.80 -19.77
CA GLU A 63 -3.66 -0.51 -20.14
C GLU A 63 -2.70 -1.66 -19.88
N ASP A 64 -1.40 -1.42 -19.94
CA ASP A 64 -0.40 -2.42 -19.63
C ASP A 64 -0.45 -2.80 -18.16
N HIS A 65 -0.67 -1.80 -17.28
CA HIS A 65 -0.84 -2.07 -15.85
C HIS A 65 -2.13 -2.83 -15.56
N VAL A 66 -3.22 -2.46 -16.22
CA VAL A 66 -4.51 -3.16 -16.07
C VAL A 66 -4.38 -4.63 -16.46
N ARG A 67 -3.75 -4.91 -17.62
CA ARG A 67 -3.49 -6.28 -18.07
C ARG A 67 -2.61 -7.04 -17.08
N TYR A 68 -1.57 -6.40 -16.56
CA TYR A 68 -0.71 -6.99 -15.54
C TYR A 68 -1.49 -7.35 -14.28
N ALA A 69 -2.28 -6.43 -13.75
CA ALA A 69 -3.08 -6.66 -12.54
C ALA A 69 -4.13 -7.74 -12.73
N ARG A 70 -4.79 -7.77 -13.90
CA ARG A 70 -5.74 -8.84 -14.27
C ARG A 70 -5.08 -10.21 -14.21
N ASN A 71 -3.91 -10.35 -14.79
CA ASN A 71 -3.19 -11.62 -14.83
C ASN A 71 -2.71 -12.04 -13.44
N ASP A 72 -2.11 -11.11 -12.69
CA ASP A 72 -1.60 -11.39 -11.34
C ASP A 72 -2.69 -11.76 -10.33
N LEU A 73 -3.85 -11.14 -10.46
CA LEU A 73 -5.01 -11.35 -9.58
C LEU A 73 -6.07 -12.31 -10.18
N MET A 74 -5.75 -12.97 -11.28
CA MET A 74 -6.64 -13.94 -11.95
C MET A 74 -8.05 -13.36 -12.20
N GLY A 75 -8.13 -12.13 -12.68
CA GLY A 75 -9.37 -11.44 -12.97
C GLY A 75 -10.08 -10.79 -11.76
N LEU A 76 -9.62 -11.04 -10.55
CA LEU A 76 -10.19 -10.44 -9.32
C LEU A 76 -9.69 -9.00 -9.12
N VAL A 77 -10.02 -8.11 -10.05
CA VAL A 77 -9.56 -6.72 -10.05
C VAL A 77 -10.63 -5.76 -10.57
N ARG A 78 -10.67 -4.57 -10.00
CA ARG A 78 -11.42 -3.43 -10.55
C ARG A 78 -10.52 -2.71 -11.55
N GLU A 79 -10.67 -3.08 -12.81
CA GLU A 79 -9.82 -2.59 -13.89
C GLU A 79 -9.98 -1.09 -14.14
N ASP A 80 -11.18 -0.57 -13.97
CA ASP A 80 -11.48 0.86 -14.04
C ASP A 80 -10.68 1.67 -13.01
N LEU A 81 -10.63 1.20 -11.76
CA LEU A 81 -9.84 1.85 -10.70
C LEU A 81 -8.32 1.67 -10.93
N GLY A 82 -7.91 0.49 -11.41
CA GLY A 82 -6.52 0.22 -11.78
C GLY A 82 -6.03 1.13 -12.92
N TYR A 83 -6.86 1.33 -13.92
CA TYR A 83 -6.59 2.25 -15.03
C TYR A 83 -6.47 3.70 -14.56
N ASP A 84 -7.44 4.15 -13.75
CA ASP A 84 -7.44 5.51 -13.21
C ASP A 84 -6.20 5.79 -12.36
N MET A 85 -5.81 4.84 -11.52
CA MET A 85 -4.56 4.93 -10.76
C MET A 85 -3.34 5.01 -11.70
N ALA A 86 -3.23 4.13 -12.67
CA ALA A 86 -2.05 4.01 -13.52
C ALA A 86 -1.78 5.29 -14.34
N ARG A 87 -2.82 5.95 -14.84
CA ARG A 87 -2.68 7.21 -15.60
C ARG A 87 -2.18 8.40 -14.77
N HIS A 88 -2.22 8.30 -13.43
CA HIS A 88 -1.80 9.37 -12.52
C HIS A 88 -0.50 9.09 -11.76
N VAL A 89 0.04 7.86 -11.82
CA VAL A 89 1.26 7.51 -11.08
C VAL A 89 2.46 8.33 -11.54
N ASP A 90 2.62 8.51 -12.85
CA ASP A 90 3.78 9.23 -13.39
C ASP A 90 3.84 10.68 -12.87
N SER A 91 2.73 11.41 -12.93
CA SER A 91 2.66 12.79 -12.42
C SER A 91 2.97 12.87 -10.92
N THR A 92 2.47 11.91 -10.13
CA THR A 92 2.75 11.83 -8.70
C THR A 92 4.24 11.57 -8.42
N VAL A 93 4.87 10.70 -9.18
CA VAL A 93 6.30 10.39 -9.05
C VAL A 93 7.17 11.60 -9.41
N HIS A 94 6.80 12.34 -10.45
CA HIS A 94 7.51 13.57 -10.80
C HIS A 94 7.40 14.62 -9.71
N MET A 95 6.24 14.75 -9.05
CA MET A 95 6.10 15.62 -7.88
C MET A 95 7.02 15.19 -6.73
N PHE A 96 7.19 13.89 -6.47
CA PHE A 96 8.12 13.44 -5.44
C PHE A 96 9.56 13.86 -5.73
N ASP A 97 9.97 13.81 -6.99
CA ASP A 97 11.28 14.29 -7.44
C ASP A 97 11.42 15.81 -7.22
N GLU A 98 10.41 16.59 -7.57
CA GLU A 98 10.35 18.04 -7.32
C GLU A 98 10.41 18.39 -5.82
N TRP A 99 9.83 17.56 -4.95
CA TRP A 99 9.90 17.73 -3.49
C TRP A 99 11.26 17.32 -2.90
N GLY A 100 12.18 16.82 -3.74
CA GLY A 100 13.52 16.44 -3.33
C GLY A 100 13.65 15.00 -2.83
N LEU A 101 12.73 14.11 -3.22
CA LEU A 101 12.93 12.70 -2.97
C LEU A 101 14.11 12.21 -3.82
N PRO A 102 15.14 11.58 -3.20
CA PRO A 102 16.28 11.08 -3.95
C PRO A 102 15.88 9.94 -4.90
N MET A 103 15.80 10.26 -6.18
CA MET A 103 15.48 9.32 -7.26
C MET A 103 16.77 8.79 -7.89
N MET A 104 16.86 7.49 -8.11
CA MET A 104 17.97 6.92 -8.89
C MET A 104 17.73 7.19 -10.36
N LYS A 105 18.65 7.91 -11.00
CA LYS A 105 18.58 8.31 -12.41
C LYS A 105 19.77 7.79 -13.20
N ASN A 106 19.52 7.51 -14.46
CA ASN A 106 20.58 7.27 -15.43
C ASN A 106 21.24 8.60 -15.77
N GLU A 107 22.53 8.74 -15.51
CA GLU A 107 23.28 9.99 -15.69
C GLU A 107 23.28 10.51 -17.13
N LYS A 108 23.23 9.62 -18.13
CA LYS A 108 23.28 10.00 -19.55
C LYS A 108 21.92 10.44 -20.09
N THR A 109 20.84 9.82 -19.62
CA THR A 109 19.50 10.05 -20.19
C THR A 109 18.58 10.86 -19.27
N GLY A 110 18.93 11.02 -18.00
CA GLY A 110 18.09 11.64 -16.98
C GLY A 110 16.84 10.82 -16.58
N ARG A 111 16.63 9.66 -17.20
CA ARG A 111 15.49 8.79 -16.90
C ARG A 111 15.70 8.07 -15.58
N TYR A 112 14.60 7.76 -14.89
CA TYR A 112 14.67 6.96 -13.66
C TYR A 112 15.19 5.56 -13.95
N LEU A 113 16.06 5.07 -13.05
CA LEU A 113 16.51 3.68 -13.11
C LEU A 113 15.36 2.74 -12.78
N ARG A 114 15.19 1.72 -13.61
CA ARG A 114 14.14 0.72 -13.46
C ARG A 114 14.68 -0.61 -12.99
N GLU A 115 13.86 -1.28 -12.22
CA GLU A 115 13.97 -2.71 -11.98
C GLU A 115 12.71 -3.39 -12.50
N GLY A 116 12.85 -4.23 -13.51
CA GLY A 116 11.71 -4.79 -14.22
C GLY A 116 10.95 -3.75 -15.07
N LYS A 117 9.66 -3.98 -15.27
CA LYS A 117 8.86 -3.22 -16.25
C LYS A 117 8.34 -1.88 -15.73
N TRP A 118 7.91 -1.83 -14.46
CA TRP A 118 7.24 -0.66 -13.86
C TRP A 118 7.85 -0.15 -12.56
N GLN A 119 8.85 -0.81 -12.03
CA GLN A 119 9.50 -0.38 -10.81
C GLN A 119 10.59 0.65 -11.11
N ILE A 120 10.56 1.77 -10.41
CA ILE A 120 11.66 2.72 -10.39
C ILE A 120 12.32 2.71 -9.02
N MET A 121 13.63 2.96 -9.03
CA MET A 121 14.48 2.88 -7.85
C MET A 121 14.57 4.22 -7.15
N ILE A 122 14.49 4.20 -5.81
CA ILE A 122 14.59 5.39 -4.98
C ILE A 122 15.47 5.13 -3.75
N HIS A 123 16.01 6.19 -3.17
CA HIS A 123 16.56 6.20 -1.82
C HIS A 123 15.46 6.56 -0.82
N GLY A 124 14.68 5.59 -0.43
CA GLY A 124 13.40 5.81 0.25
C GLY A 124 13.45 6.02 1.77
N GLU A 125 14.62 6.19 2.37
CA GLU A 125 14.73 6.45 3.82
C GLU A 125 14.11 7.78 4.22
N SER A 126 14.29 8.81 3.40
CA SER A 126 13.74 10.15 3.59
C SER A 126 12.35 10.35 3.00
N TYR A 127 11.79 9.32 2.35
CA TYR A 127 10.51 9.41 1.65
C TYR A 127 9.40 9.99 2.54
N LYS A 128 9.21 9.39 3.72
CA LYS A 128 8.08 9.77 4.58
C LYS A 128 8.16 11.20 5.11
N PRO A 129 9.29 11.71 5.61
CA PRO A 129 9.43 13.13 5.97
C PRO A 129 9.16 14.09 4.81
N ILE A 130 9.63 13.77 3.61
CA ILE A 130 9.45 14.62 2.42
C ILE A 130 7.97 14.76 2.05
N VAL A 131 7.25 13.65 1.91
CA VAL A 131 5.82 13.70 1.57
C VAL A 131 4.97 14.26 2.71
N ALA A 132 5.37 14.05 3.96
CA ALA A 132 4.71 14.64 5.12
C ALA A 132 4.87 16.17 5.14
N GLU A 133 6.03 16.68 4.75
CA GLU A 133 6.26 18.12 4.66
C GLU A 133 5.37 18.77 3.59
N ALA A 134 5.23 18.13 2.42
CA ALA A 134 4.31 18.58 1.38
C ALA A 134 2.86 18.62 1.88
N ALA A 135 2.42 17.60 2.61
CA ALA A 135 1.08 17.57 3.21
C ALA A 135 0.89 18.64 4.30
N LYS A 136 1.89 18.87 5.16
CA LYS A 136 1.84 19.93 6.20
C LYS A 136 1.72 21.33 5.60
N LYS A 137 2.38 21.58 4.47
CA LYS A 137 2.27 22.85 3.73
C LYS A 137 0.91 23.01 3.05
N SER A 138 0.25 21.91 2.71
CA SER A 138 -1.03 21.91 2.01
C SER A 138 -2.24 21.96 2.94
N ALA A 139 -2.14 21.38 4.13
CA ALA A 139 -3.21 21.39 5.11
C ALA A 139 -3.28 22.72 5.88
N ASP A 140 -4.50 23.17 6.24
CA ASP A 140 -4.68 24.27 7.21
C ASP A 140 -4.28 23.81 8.61
N LYS A 141 -4.48 22.52 8.92
CA LYS A 141 -4.05 21.94 10.18
C LYS A 141 -3.83 20.44 10.08
N VAL A 142 -2.76 19.98 10.73
CA VAL A 142 -2.49 18.56 10.96
C VAL A 142 -2.65 18.25 12.45
N TYR A 143 -3.50 17.30 12.77
CA TYR A 143 -3.66 16.78 14.12
C TYR A 143 -2.96 15.45 14.24
N ASN A 144 -1.88 15.39 15.00
CA ASN A 144 -1.19 14.15 15.36
C ASN A 144 -1.79 13.52 16.62
N ARG A 145 -1.62 12.21 16.78
CA ARG A 145 -2.08 11.44 17.95
C ARG A 145 -3.58 11.37 18.13
N ILE A 146 -4.35 11.58 17.08
CA ILE A 146 -5.80 11.43 17.12
C ILE A 146 -6.21 10.15 16.41
N MET A 147 -6.80 9.23 17.15
CA MET A 147 -7.42 8.01 16.63
C MET A 147 -8.89 8.29 16.31
N ILE A 148 -9.24 8.24 15.04
CA ILE A 148 -10.64 8.31 14.61
C ILE A 148 -11.30 6.96 14.87
N THR A 149 -12.45 7.00 15.51
CA THR A 149 -13.21 5.81 15.92
C THR A 149 -14.52 5.64 15.16
N HIS A 150 -15.15 6.73 14.73
CA HIS A 150 -16.40 6.69 13.97
C HIS A 150 -16.47 7.79 12.93
N LEU A 151 -17.12 7.50 11.81
CA LEU A 151 -17.62 8.51 10.88
C LEU A 151 -19.01 8.93 11.31
N LEU A 152 -19.30 10.22 11.23
CA LEU A 152 -20.59 10.79 11.62
C LEU A 152 -21.49 10.93 10.40
N LYS A 153 -22.68 10.35 10.45
CA LYS A 153 -23.72 10.52 9.44
C LYS A 153 -24.37 11.91 9.59
N ASP A 154 -24.71 12.53 8.48
CA ASP A 154 -25.49 13.75 8.45
C ASP A 154 -26.98 13.39 8.43
N GLU A 155 -27.67 13.52 9.56
CA GLU A 155 -29.09 13.17 9.68
C GLU A 155 -30.00 14.02 8.76
N SER A 156 -29.54 15.16 8.31
CA SER A 156 -30.29 16.05 7.41
C SER A 156 -30.26 15.63 5.94
N LYS A 157 -29.35 14.70 5.59
CA LYS A 157 -29.14 14.24 4.20
C LYS A 157 -28.83 12.75 4.16
N GLU A 158 -29.65 12.02 3.48
CA GLU A 158 -29.44 10.60 3.23
C GLU A 158 -28.07 10.33 2.55
N ASN A 159 -27.42 9.26 2.97
CA ASN A 159 -26.14 8.78 2.43
C ASN A 159 -24.98 9.80 2.50
N ARG A 160 -25.01 10.73 3.46
CA ARG A 160 -23.97 11.71 3.64
C ARG A 160 -23.21 11.53 4.96
N ILE A 161 -21.90 11.69 4.89
CA ILE A 161 -21.04 11.80 6.07
C ILE A 161 -20.82 13.29 6.38
N GLY A 162 -21.06 13.68 7.63
CA GLY A 162 -20.91 15.05 8.12
C GLY A 162 -19.61 15.29 8.92
N GLY A 163 -18.77 14.26 9.08
CA GLY A 163 -17.53 14.38 9.82
C GLY A 163 -17.05 13.09 10.45
N ALA A 164 -16.24 13.21 11.49
CA ALA A 164 -15.69 12.10 12.24
C ALA A 164 -15.47 12.45 13.72
N VAL A 165 -15.40 11.43 14.57
CA VAL A 165 -15.02 11.58 15.98
C VAL A 165 -13.87 10.66 16.32
N GLY A 166 -13.10 11.07 17.31
CA GLY A 166 -11.99 10.30 17.83
C GLY A 166 -11.45 10.89 19.13
N PHE A 167 -10.33 10.39 19.56
CA PHE A 167 -9.68 10.88 20.79
C PHE A 167 -8.17 10.94 20.62
N ASN A 168 -7.56 11.82 21.42
CA ASN A 168 -6.12 11.90 21.50
C ASN A 168 -5.57 10.69 22.27
N MET A 169 -4.69 9.93 21.65
CA MET A 169 -4.14 8.69 22.20
C MET A 169 -3.21 8.89 23.40
N ARG A 170 -2.80 10.13 23.69
CA ARG A 170 -1.92 10.43 24.83
C ARG A 170 -2.68 11.09 25.98
N THR A 171 -3.60 12.03 25.67
CA THR A 171 -4.32 12.80 26.68
C THR A 171 -5.72 12.28 26.94
N GLY A 172 -6.29 11.48 26.02
CA GLY A 172 -7.69 11.02 26.09
C GLY A 172 -8.71 12.06 25.64
N ASP A 173 -8.29 13.27 25.30
CA ASP A 173 -9.22 14.34 24.90
C ASP A 173 -10.04 13.92 23.68
N TYR A 174 -11.34 14.18 23.76
CA TYR A 174 -12.29 13.83 22.73
C TYR A 174 -12.34 14.92 21.65
N HIS A 175 -12.35 14.50 20.39
CA HIS A 175 -12.35 15.38 19.23
C HIS A 175 -13.52 15.10 18.30
N VAL A 176 -14.23 16.15 17.91
CA VAL A 176 -15.28 16.09 16.88
C VAL A 176 -14.86 16.96 15.70
N PHE A 177 -14.76 16.37 14.54
CA PHE A 177 -14.44 17.04 13.29
C PHE A 177 -15.69 17.11 12.42
N ARG A 178 -16.22 18.31 12.19
CA ARG A 178 -17.27 18.54 11.20
C ARG A 178 -16.63 18.79 9.84
N ALA A 179 -17.08 18.08 8.81
CA ALA A 179 -16.53 18.18 7.47
C ALA A 179 -17.59 18.04 6.39
N LYS A 180 -17.41 18.69 5.26
CA LYS A 180 -18.27 18.54 4.08
C LYS A 180 -17.95 17.26 3.31
N ALA A 181 -16.68 16.83 3.34
CA ALA A 181 -16.19 15.58 2.76
C ALA A 181 -15.15 14.93 3.68
N VAL A 182 -15.14 13.60 3.72
CA VAL A 182 -14.17 12.81 4.50
C VAL A 182 -13.48 11.80 3.57
N ILE A 183 -12.14 11.84 3.56
CA ILE A 183 -11.31 10.89 2.81
C ILE A 183 -10.63 9.97 3.83
N VAL A 184 -10.91 8.67 3.76
CA VAL A 184 -10.35 7.69 4.71
C VAL A 184 -9.12 7.03 4.10
N CYS A 185 -7.96 7.32 4.69
CA CYS A 185 -6.64 6.84 4.28
C CYS A 185 -5.92 6.08 5.42
N ALA A 186 -6.68 5.30 6.21
CA ALA A 186 -6.21 4.71 7.46
C ALA A 186 -5.40 3.40 7.29
N GLY A 187 -4.93 3.10 6.09
CA GLY A 187 -4.05 1.96 5.77
C GLY A 187 -4.78 0.63 5.66
N GLY A 188 -4.02 -0.45 5.78
CA GLY A 188 -4.53 -1.82 5.63
C GLY A 188 -4.96 -2.47 6.94
N ALA A 189 -4.96 -3.81 6.93
CA ALA A 189 -5.43 -4.65 8.02
C ALA A 189 -4.45 -5.77 8.40
N SER A 190 -3.15 -5.52 8.28
CA SER A 190 -2.11 -6.54 8.52
C SER A 190 -2.13 -7.09 9.95
N HIS A 191 -2.51 -6.28 10.92
CA HIS A 191 -2.46 -6.64 12.33
C HIS A 191 -3.68 -7.41 12.85
N ILE A 192 -4.74 -7.55 12.07
CA ILE A 192 -5.92 -8.33 12.49
C ILE A 192 -5.77 -9.83 12.22
N PHE A 193 -4.79 -10.24 11.43
CA PHE A 193 -4.56 -11.63 11.08
C PHE A 193 -3.57 -12.27 12.05
N LYS A 194 -3.95 -13.43 12.59
CA LYS A 194 -3.06 -14.23 13.41
C LYS A 194 -1.92 -14.79 12.56
N PRO A 195 -0.65 -14.60 12.94
CA PRO A 195 0.48 -15.26 12.29
C PRO A 195 0.30 -16.79 12.35
N ARG A 196 0.70 -17.49 11.28
CA ARG A 196 0.64 -18.95 11.24
C ARG A 196 1.91 -19.61 11.74
N ALA A 197 3.02 -18.91 11.74
CA ALA A 197 4.29 -19.44 12.20
C ALA A 197 4.31 -19.61 13.71
N VAL A 198 4.81 -20.75 14.17
CA VAL A 198 4.97 -21.04 15.60
C VAL A 198 5.99 -20.07 16.20
N GLY A 199 5.65 -19.48 17.35
CA GLY A 199 6.48 -18.50 18.03
C GLY A 199 6.39 -17.06 17.50
N GLU A 200 5.61 -16.81 16.46
CA GLU A 200 5.29 -15.46 16.03
C GLU A 200 4.11 -14.92 16.83
N GLY A 201 4.36 -13.93 17.66
CA GLY A 201 3.35 -13.19 18.39
C GLY A 201 2.78 -12.02 17.59
N MET A 202 1.67 -11.48 18.06
CA MET A 202 1.18 -10.16 17.63
C MET A 202 2.26 -9.13 17.91
N GLY A 203 2.75 -8.43 16.91
CA GLY A 203 3.89 -7.51 17.00
C GLY A 203 5.04 -7.89 16.08
N ARG A 204 5.04 -9.09 15.53
CA ARG A 204 5.97 -9.54 14.49
C ARG A 204 5.35 -9.45 13.09
N THR A 205 4.46 -8.49 12.87
CA THR A 205 3.91 -8.22 11.56
C THR A 205 4.91 -7.40 10.74
N TRP A 206 5.05 -7.74 9.49
CA TRP A 206 6.00 -7.08 8.61
C TRP A 206 5.65 -5.60 8.31
N TYR A 207 4.36 -5.27 8.29
CA TYR A 207 3.86 -3.90 8.13
C TYR A 207 3.67 -3.20 9.47
N ALA A 208 3.37 -1.91 9.41
CA ALA A 208 3.06 -1.13 10.59
C ALA A 208 2.05 -1.88 11.50
N PRO A 209 2.41 -2.21 12.73
CA PRO A 209 1.57 -3.03 13.62
C PRO A 209 0.24 -2.34 13.97
N TRP A 210 0.13 -1.07 13.68
CA TRP A 210 -1.07 -0.25 13.90
C TRP A 210 -2.05 -0.25 12.73
N SER A 211 -1.76 -0.97 11.63
CA SER A 211 -2.68 -1.20 10.52
C SER A 211 -3.70 -2.27 10.90
N ASN A 212 -4.71 -1.86 11.65
CA ASN A 212 -5.69 -2.71 12.33
C ASN A 212 -7.07 -2.75 11.66
N GLY A 213 -7.16 -2.39 10.39
CA GLY A 213 -8.40 -2.48 9.62
C GLY A 213 -9.36 -1.30 9.75
N SER A 214 -8.96 -0.20 10.36
CA SER A 214 -9.83 0.99 10.50
C SER A 214 -10.29 1.55 9.14
N ALA A 215 -9.46 1.41 8.08
CA ALA A 215 -9.84 1.82 6.73
C ALA A 215 -10.99 0.99 6.13
N TYR A 216 -11.25 -0.18 6.65
CA TYR A 216 -12.40 -1.01 6.28
C TYR A 216 -13.56 -0.81 7.24
N ALA A 217 -13.29 -0.87 8.53
CA ALA A 217 -14.33 -0.81 9.56
C ALA A 217 -15.11 0.51 9.57
N LEU A 218 -14.43 1.64 9.46
CA LEU A 218 -15.05 2.97 9.47
C LEU A 218 -16.01 3.17 8.29
N PRO A 219 -15.62 2.94 7.02
CA PRO A 219 -16.53 3.07 5.89
C PRO A 219 -17.68 2.04 5.91
N ILE A 220 -17.41 0.78 6.28
CA ILE A 220 -18.44 -0.26 6.37
C ILE A 220 -19.52 0.13 7.38
N ALA A 221 -19.12 0.56 8.57
CA ALA A 221 -20.07 1.02 9.61
C ALA A 221 -20.87 2.25 9.17
N ALA A 222 -20.29 3.07 8.28
CA ALA A 222 -20.97 4.21 7.69
C ALA A 222 -21.90 3.85 6.52
N GLY A 223 -21.86 2.62 6.01
CA GLY A 223 -22.70 2.13 4.91
C GLY A 223 -22.03 2.22 3.53
N ALA A 224 -20.73 2.42 3.45
CA ALA A 224 -20.02 2.45 2.19
C ALA A 224 -19.99 1.06 1.52
N LYS A 225 -20.05 1.06 0.20
CA LYS A 225 -19.80 -0.15 -0.60
C LYS A 225 -18.28 -0.39 -0.69
N MET A 226 -17.88 -1.64 -0.46
CA MET A 226 -16.49 -2.07 -0.54
C MET A 226 -16.27 -2.91 -1.80
N THR A 227 -15.05 -2.89 -2.34
CA THR A 227 -14.66 -3.71 -3.48
C THR A 227 -13.35 -4.43 -3.19
N GLN A 228 -13.10 -5.52 -3.88
CA GLN A 228 -11.88 -6.33 -3.79
C GLN A 228 -11.57 -6.86 -2.38
N MET A 229 -12.60 -7.06 -1.56
CA MET A 229 -12.46 -7.55 -0.19
C MET A 229 -12.05 -9.03 -0.12
N GLU A 230 -12.22 -9.77 -1.20
CA GLU A 230 -11.72 -11.14 -1.38
C GLU A 230 -10.19 -11.20 -1.57
N ASN A 231 -9.58 -10.11 -2.01
CA ASN A 231 -8.14 -10.06 -2.22
C ASN A 231 -7.40 -9.89 -0.88
N ARG A 232 -6.64 -10.91 -0.52
CA ARG A 232 -5.75 -10.89 0.63
C ARG A 232 -4.33 -11.17 0.18
N ILE A 233 -3.47 -10.17 0.24
CA ILE A 233 -2.07 -10.32 -0.09
C ILE A 233 -1.28 -10.52 1.21
N VAL A 234 -0.67 -11.70 1.35
CA VAL A 234 0.29 -12.00 2.40
C VAL A 234 1.59 -12.37 1.73
N LEU A 235 2.58 -11.53 1.85
CA LEU A 235 3.89 -11.75 1.26
C LEU A 235 4.72 -12.70 2.14
N CYS A 236 5.43 -13.63 1.51
CA CYS A 236 6.46 -14.41 2.20
C CYS A 236 7.58 -13.49 2.68
N ARG A 237 8.04 -13.69 3.91
CA ARG A 237 9.13 -12.95 4.51
C ARG A 237 10.02 -13.91 5.31
N PHE A 238 11.24 -13.48 5.55
CA PHE A 238 12.11 -14.20 6.47
C PHE A 238 11.47 -14.25 7.86
N LYS A 239 11.57 -15.41 8.48
CA LYS A 239 11.24 -15.53 9.88
C LYS A 239 12.12 -14.56 10.68
N ASP A 240 11.50 -13.86 11.62
CA ASP A 240 12.17 -12.86 12.46
C ASP A 240 12.78 -11.64 11.73
N GLY A 241 12.50 -11.48 10.44
CA GLY A 241 12.89 -10.31 9.66
C GLY A 241 11.86 -9.19 9.72
N TYR A 242 12.29 -7.96 9.90
CA TYR A 242 11.46 -6.77 9.94
C TYR A 242 11.86 -5.78 8.84
N GLY A 243 10.92 -4.92 8.46
CA GLY A 243 11.14 -3.87 7.49
C GLY A 243 11.12 -4.33 6.03
N PRO A 244 11.76 -3.59 5.11
CA PRO A 244 11.62 -3.78 3.66
C PRO A 244 12.42 -4.97 3.09
N VAL A 245 12.73 -5.98 3.90
CA VAL A 245 13.55 -7.15 3.51
C VAL A 245 13.01 -7.92 2.31
N GLY A 246 11.72 -7.80 2.01
CA GLY A 246 11.14 -8.46 0.84
C GLY A 246 11.69 -7.99 -0.50
N ALA A 247 12.23 -6.78 -0.56
CA ALA A 247 12.89 -6.26 -1.76
C ALA A 247 14.17 -7.02 -2.10
N TYR A 248 14.87 -7.55 -1.11
CA TYR A 248 16.09 -8.32 -1.34
C TYR A 248 15.88 -9.60 -2.15
N PHE A 249 14.70 -10.23 -2.05
CA PHE A 249 14.37 -11.38 -2.90
C PHE A 249 14.37 -11.02 -4.39
N LEU A 250 13.91 -9.82 -4.72
CA LEU A 250 13.90 -9.34 -6.09
C LEU A 250 15.30 -8.98 -6.59
N HIS A 251 16.08 -8.30 -5.73
CA HIS A 251 17.42 -7.86 -6.08
C HIS A 251 18.42 -8.98 -6.25
N LEU A 252 18.44 -9.90 -5.28
CA LEU A 252 19.47 -10.92 -5.20
C LEU A 252 19.16 -12.10 -6.11
N LYS A 253 18.00 -12.11 -6.81
CA LYS A 253 17.54 -13.21 -7.66
C LYS A 253 17.73 -14.56 -6.97
N THR A 254 17.29 -14.62 -5.71
CA THR A 254 17.49 -15.77 -4.84
C THR A 254 16.80 -17.01 -5.37
N TYR A 255 17.41 -18.16 -5.16
CA TYR A 255 16.76 -19.45 -5.41
C TYR A 255 15.89 -19.82 -4.23
N THR A 256 14.74 -20.42 -4.53
CA THR A 256 13.87 -21.03 -3.54
C THR A 256 14.30 -22.48 -3.32
N GLN A 257 14.70 -22.82 -2.10
CA GLN A 257 15.18 -24.16 -1.75
C GLN A 257 14.46 -24.72 -0.53
N ASN A 258 14.27 -26.03 -0.52
CA ASN A 258 13.83 -26.75 0.67
C ASN A 258 15.03 -27.12 1.56
N ALA A 259 14.78 -27.81 2.68
CA ALA A 259 15.81 -28.24 3.62
C ALA A 259 16.89 -29.14 3.00
N ASN A 260 16.59 -29.82 1.89
CA ASN A 260 17.51 -30.68 1.15
C ASN A 260 18.29 -29.95 0.04
N GLY A 261 18.07 -28.64 -0.14
CA GLY A 261 18.68 -27.87 -1.23
C GLY A 261 18.00 -28.03 -2.58
N GLU A 262 16.81 -28.63 -2.63
CA GLU A 262 16.05 -28.82 -3.87
C GLU A 262 15.20 -27.59 -4.18
N ASN A 263 15.09 -27.23 -5.46
CA ASN A 263 14.18 -26.18 -5.90
C ASN A 263 12.73 -26.67 -5.85
N TYR A 264 11.99 -26.24 -4.84
CA TYR A 264 10.61 -26.67 -4.63
C TYR A 264 9.61 -26.04 -5.61
N GLU A 265 9.90 -24.91 -6.21
CA GLU A 265 9.02 -24.32 -7.22
C GLU A 265 8.93 -25.21 -8.46
N LYS A 266 10.04 -25.80 -8.89
CA LYS A 266 10.05 -26.80 -9.97
C LYS A 266 9.27 -28.04 -9.60
N LYS A 267 9.45 -28.54 -8.38
CA LYS A 267 8.76 -29.74 -7.86
C LYS A 267 7.25 -29.57 -7.89
N TRP A 268 6.75 -28.39 -7.55
CA TRP A 268 5.32 -28.12 -7.48
C TRP A 268 4.74 -27.47 -8.75
N TYR A 269 5.52 -27.30 -9.81
CA TYR A 269 5.10 -26.57 -11.02
C TYR A 269 3.83 -27.15 -11.65
N ASP A 270 3.78 -28.46 -11.91
CA ASP A 270 2.62 -29.09 -12.55
C ASP A 270 1.36 -29.02 -11.67
N HIS A 271 1.54 -29.16 -10.36
CA HIS A 271 0.44 -29.00 -9.42
C HIS A 271 -0.11 -27.57 -9.43
N THR A 272 0.76 -26.57 -9.38
CA THR A 272 0.36 -25.15 -9.38
C THR A 272 -0.25 -24.75 -10.71
N LYS A 273 0.25 -25.27 -11.82
CA LYS A 273 -0.31 -25.06 -13.16
C LYS A 273 -1.80 -25.43 -13.24
N ASN A 274 -2.16 -26.56 -12.69
CA ASN A 274 -3.55 -27.03 -12.70
C ASN A 274 -4.51 -26.17 -11.85
N LEU A 275 -3.97 -25.40 -10.90
CA LEU A 275 -4.80 -24.54 -10.03
C LEU A 275 -5.20 -23.23 -10.67
N VAL A 276 -4.42 -22.71 -11.60
CA VAL A 276 -4.61 -21.37 -12.16
C VAL A 276 -5.10 -21.37 -13.61
N GLY A 277 -5.22 -22.56 -14.23
CA GLY A 277 -5.74 -22.71 -15.57
C GLY A 277 -5.00 -21.82 -16.59
N GLU A 278 -5.74 -21.04 -17.35
CA GLU A 278 -5.20 -20.18 -18.42
C GLU A 278 -4.18 -19.14 -17.95
N TYR A 279 -4.23 -18.72 -16.68
CA TYR A 279 -3.33 -17.67 -16.17
C TYR A 279 -1.88 -18.13 -16.02
N ILE A 280 -1.57 -19.43 -16.14
CA ILE A 280 -0.20 -19.92 -16.08
C ILE A 280 0.66 -19.41 -17.25
N ASP A 281 0.06 -19.27 -18.40
CA ASP A 281 0.73 -18.85 -19.64
C ASP A 281 0.71 -17.33 -19.85
N HIS A 282 0.07 -16.61 -18.94
CA HIS A 282 0.02 -15.15 -18.96
C HIS A 282 1.20 -14.52 -18.23
N HIS A 283 1.53 -13.29 -18.58
CA HIS A 283 2.56 -12.53 -17.88
C HIS A 283 1.92 -11.32 -17.15
N PRO A 284 2.16 -11.19 -15.85
CA PRO A 284 2.91 -12.09 -14.98
C PRO A 284 2.15 -13.38 -14.69
N THR A 285 2.85 -14.42 -14.40
CA THR A 285 2.27 -15.58 -13.71
C THR A 285 1.79 -15.12 -12.33
N PRO A 286 0.59 -15.56 -11.88
CA PRO A 286 0.05 -15.12 -10.59
C PRO A 286 1.04 -15.32 -9.43
N THR A 287 1.35 -14.25 -8.72
CA THR A 287 2.36 -14.26 -7.63
C THR A 287 1.94 -15.12 -6.44
N CYS A 288 0.64 -15.42 -6.30
CA CYS A 288 0.13 -16.32 -5.28
C CYS A 288 0.65 -17.77 -5.44
N LEU A 289 1.03 -18.17 -6.65
CA LEU A 289 1.55 -19.52 -6.91
C LEU A 289 2.85 -19.80 -6.15
N ARG A 290 3.73 -18.84 -6.05
CA ARG A 290 4.96 -18.97 -5.26
C ARG A 290 4.65 -19.27 -3.80
N ASN A 291 3.68 -18.57 -3.22
CA ASN A 291 3.27 -18.81 -1.84
C ASN A 291 2.58 -20.17 -1.69
N HIS A 292 1.83 -20.60 -2.70
CA HIS A 292 1.19 -21.90 -2.69
C HIS A 292 2.23 -23.05 -2.73
N ALA A 293 3.20 -22.98 -3.65
CA ALA A 293 4.29 -23.96 -3.74
C ALA A 293 5.08 -24.05 -2.42
N PHE A 294 5.39 -22.93 -1.82
CA PHE A 294 6.01 -22.82 -0.51
C PHE A 294 5.22 -23.57 0.58
N ILE A 295 3.91 -23.34 0.65
CA ILE A 295 3.05 -24.00 1.65
C ILE A 295 2.97 -25.51 1.41
N GLN A 296 2.87 -25.93 0.14
CA GLN A 296 2.86 -27.35 -0.23
C GLN A 296 4.17 -28.04 0.17
N GLU A 297 5.31 -27.43 -0.08
CA GLU A 297 6.60 -27.97 0.31
C GLU A 297 6.73 -28.14 1.83
N MET A 298 6.32 -27.11 2.59
CA MET A 298 6.30 -27.20 4.04
C MET A 298 5.38 -28.32 4.55
N ALA A 299 4.19 -28.47 3.98
CA ALA A 299 3.23 -29.51 4.33
C ALA A 299 3.75 -30.92 4.00
N ALA A 300 4.56 -31.04 2.94
CA ALA A 300 5.23 -32.28 2.55
C ALA A 300 6.48 -32.60 3.39
N GLY A 301 6.81 -31.80 4.39
CA GLY A 301 7.96 -32.03 5.27
C GLY A 301 9.29 -31.49 4.74
N GLY A 302 9.27 -30.67 3.67
CA GLY A 302 10.49 -30.09 3.08
C GLY A 302 11.02 -28.84 3.79
N GLY A 303 10.40 -28.43 4.90
CA GLY A 303 10.89 -27.30 5.68
C GLY A 303 12.16 -27.58 6.49
N PRO A 304 12.94 -26.58 6.88
CA PRO A 304 12.75 -25.16 6.60
C PRO A 304 12.99 -24.79 5.13
N ILE A 305 12.32 -23.73 4.69
CA ILE A 305 12.48 -23.17 3.35
C ILE A 305 13.54 -22.05 3.41
N HIS A 306 14.40 -22.04 2.41
CA HIS A 306 15.51 -21.09 2.28
C HIS A 306 15.41 -20.24 1.02
#